data_31d6c8cf22c286d3e0601222d3c92d4a
#
_entry.id   31d6c8cf22c286d3e0601222d3c92d4a
#
_cell.length_a   1.000
_cell.length_b   1.000
_cell.length_c   1.000
_cell.angle_alpha   90.00
_cell.angle_beta   90.00
_cell.angle_gamma   90.00
#
_symmetry.space_group_name_H-M   'P 1'
#
loop_
_entity.id
_entity.type
_entity.pdbx_description
1 polymer ?
#
loop_
_entity_poly.entity_id
_entity_poly.type
_entity_poly.pdbx_seq_one_letter_code
_entity_poly.pdbx_strand_id
1 'polypeptide(L)'
;YLTDNYSLSIEFGPAILVVVLIIVAILIIKLLTKQNWGLRHDIELNINLGGIGNVRIKPNHELEQIAHKAWTELITRKAGLQFDLEHDVIVEVYNSWYVLFGEIRNLVKEIPAEKIKDENTQKLVNLLVDSLNKGLRPHLTKWQARFRKWYEHETKEHDDKTPQEIQKMYPLYGDLIQDLVVINQQMVAYTNELKKLLC
;
A
#
# COMPACT_ATOMS: atom_id res chain seq x y z
N TYR A 1 19.49 13.31 80.03
CA TYR A 1 18.78 12.99 78.76
C TYR A 1 19.70 13.34 77.59
N LEU A 2 20.31 12.30 76.99
CA LEU A 2 21.14 12.39 75.79
C LEU A 2 20.23 12.27 74.56
N THR A 3 20.18 13.32 73.73
CA THR A 3 19.57 13.28 72.43
C THR A 3 20.69 12.92 71.47
N ASP A 4 20.73 11.65 71.01
CA ASP A 4 21.58 11.21 69.91
C ASP A 4 21.04 11.74 68.60
N ASN A 5 21.71 12.75 68.02
CA ASN A 5 21.51 13.21 66.68
C ASN A 5 22.27 12.27 65.73
N TYR A 6 21.58 11.29 65.18
CA TYR A 6 22.09 10.51 64.02
C TYR A 6 22.00 11.34 62.78
N SER A 7 23.10 11.93 62.31
CA SER A 7 23.19 12.53 60.96
C SER A 7 23.66 11.46 59.98
N LEU A 8 22.77 11.04 59.07
CA LEU A 8 23.12 10.13 57.99
C LEU A 8 23.82 10.95 56.89
N SER A 9 25.14 10.90 56.83
CA SER A 9 25.91 11.48 55.73
C SER A 9 26.07 10.42 54.62
N ILE A 10 25.33 10.58 53.50
CA ILE A 10 25.49 9.75 52.31
C ILE A 10 26.62 10.37 51.47
N GLU A 11 27.82 9.77 51.52
CA GLU A 11 28.89 10.13 50.58
C GLU A 11 28.68 9.49 49.25
N PHE A 12 28.30 10.31 48.26
CA PHE A 12 28.21 9.87 46.87
C PHE A 12 29.62 9.77 46.28
N GLY A 13 30.15 8.56 46.16
CA GLY A 13 31.43 8.34 45.51
C GLY A 13 31.38 8.72 44.02
N PRO A 14 32.53 9.07 43.37
CA PRO A 14 32.60 9.52 41.98
C PRO A 14 31.98 8.51 41.01
N ALA A 15 31.91 7.23 41.32
CA ALA A 15 31.26 6.19 40.53
C ALA A 15 29.74 6.40 40.39
N ILE A 16 29.07 6.91 41.44
CA ILE A 16 27.62 7.18 41.40
C ILE A 16 27.33 8.37 40.49
N LEU A 17 28.17 9.40 40.50
CA LEU A 17 28.07 10.53 39.57
C LEU A 17 28.17 10.11 38.12
N VAL A 18 29.06 9.21 37.76
CA VAL A 18 29.23 8.66 36.41
C VAL A 18 27.97 7.88 35.99
N VAL A 19 27.42 7.05 36.87
CA VAL A 19 26.20 6.29 36.58
C VAL A 19 25.00 7.22 36.34
N VAL A 20 24.85 8.27 37.16
CA VAL A 20 23.79 9.26 37.00
C VAL A 20 23.93 10.00 35.66
N LEU A 21 25.15 10.40 35.26
CA LEU A 21 25.41 11.05 33.96
C LEU A 21 25.06 10.13 32.78
N ILE A 22 25.39 8.84 32.88
CA ILE A 22 25.04 7.86 31.84
C ILE A 22 23.53 7.72 31.74
N ILE A 23 22.80 7.62 32.86
CA ILE A 23 21.33 7.53 32.84
C ILE A 23 20.72 8.79 32.25
N VAL A 24 21.18 9.96 32.61
CA VAL A 24 20.74 11.25 32.06
C VAL A 24 21.02 11.34 30.56
N ALA A 25 22.22 10.92 30.11
CA ALA A 25 22.56 10.87 28.70
C ALA A 25 21.63 9.92 27.93
N ILE A 26 21.32 8.73 28.44
CA ILE A 26 20.39 7.78 27.85
C ILE A 26 18.96 8.37 27.78
N LEU A 27 18.51 9.07 28.83
CA LEU A 27 17.22 9.73 28.84
C LEU A 27 17.14 10.87 27.80
N ILE A 28 18.20 11.67 27.70
CA ILE A 28 18.31 12.75 26.69
C ILE A 28 18.30 12.15 25.28
N ILE A 29 19.07 11.08 25.02
CA ILE A 29 19.07 10.37 23.73
C ILE A 29 17.68 9.83 23.41
N LYS A 30 16.99 9.20 24.38
CA LYS A 30 15.61 8.73 24.20
C LYS A 30 14.63 9.87 23.92
N LEU A 31 14.76 11.01 24.59
CA LEU A 31 13.95 12.21 24.33
C LEU A 31 14.20 12.78 22.94
N LEU A 32 15.47 12.93 22.54
CA LEU A 32 15.85 13.44 21.22
C LEU A 32 15.42 12.50 20.08
N THR A 33 15.57 11.18 20.25
CA THR A 33 15.12 10.20 19.27
C THR A 33 13.60 10.13 19.18
N LYS A 34 12.89 10.26 20.31
CA LYS A 34 11.41 10.33 20.31
C LYS A 34 10.90 11.62 19.67
N GLN A 35 11.62 12.73 19.81
CA GLN A 35 11.25 14.02 19.23
C GLN A 35 11.49 14.05 17.70
N ASN A 36 12.49 13.36 17.19
CA ASN A 36 12.71 13.22 15.75
C ASN A 36 11.66 12.32 15.05
N TRP A 37 10.95 11.47 15.78
CA TRP A 37 9.82 10.68 15.26
C TRP A 37 8.55 11.51 15.10
N GLY A 38 8.47 12.70 15.71
CA GLY A 38 7.29 13.59 15.66
C GLY A 38 7.26 14.59 14.50
N LEU A 39 8.35 14.70 13.70
CA LEU A 39 8.47 15.69 12.61
C LEU A 39 8.11 15.13 11.22
N ARG A 40 7.48 13.96 11.13
CA ARG A 40 6.97 13.51 9.83
C ARG A 40 5.76 14.35 9.45
N HIS A 41 5.89 15.04 8.32
CA HIS A 41 4.82 15.86 7.78
C HIS A 41 3.68 14.99 7.24
N ASP A 42 2.48 15.52 7.27
CA ASP A 42 1.33 14.90 6.60
C ASP A 42 1.63 14.82 5.10
N ILE A 43 1.41 13.63 4.52
CA ILE A 43 1.53 13.41 3.08
C ILE A 43 0.13 13.45 2.48
N GLU A 44 -0.07 14.32 1.51
CA GLU A 44 -1.31 14.40 0.75
C GLU A 44 -1.19 13.57 -0.54
N LEU A 45 -2.08 12.61 -0.68
CA LEU A 45 -2.19 11.74 -1.84
C LEU A 45 -3.37 12.21 -2.70
N ASN A 46 -3.11 12.48 -3.97
CA ASN A 46 -4.13 12.87 -4.94
C ASN A 46 -4.58 11.65 -5.74
N ILE A 47 -5.71 11.05 -5.38
CA ILE A 47 -6.18 9.79 -5.93
C ILE A 47 -7.32 10.02 -6.93
N ASN A 48 -7.01 9.91 -8.21
CA ASN A 48 -8.02 9.94 -9.28
C ASN A 48 -8.38 8.51 -9.72
N LEU A 49 -8.91 7.72 -8.79
CA LEU A 49 -9.27 6.33 -9.00
C LEU A 49 -10.61 6.06 -8.31
N GLY A 50 -11.63 5.65 -9.07
CA GLY A 50 -12.92 5.26 -8.50
C GLY A 50 -13.58 6.32 -7.61
N GLY A 51 -13.28 7.62 -7.80
CA GLY A 51 -13.83 8.72 -7.02
C GLY A 51 -13.29 8.83 -5.58
N ILE A 52 -12.10 8.27 -5.28
CA ILE A 52 -11.52 8.28 -3.92
C ILE A 52 -11.18 9.71 -3.48
N GLY A 53 -10.62 10.54 -4.37
CA GLY A 53 -10.24 11.94 -4.04
C GLY A 53 -8.93 12.05 -3.27
N ASN A 54 -8.76 13.17 -2.56
CA ASN A 54 -7.53 13.46 -1.81
C ASN A 54 -7.56 12.79 -0.44
N VAL A 55 -6.46 12.12 -0.09
CA VAL A 55 -6.28 11.45 1.20
C VAL A 55 -5.02 12.00 1.85
N ARG A 56 -5.15 12.50 3.08
CA ARG A 56 -4.02 13.01 3.86
C ARG A 56 -3.66 12.01 4.95
N ILE A 57 -2.43 11.50 4.91
CA ILE A 57 -1.90 10.48 5.83
C ILE A 57 -0.62 11.01 6.47
N LYS A 58 -0.52 10.87 7.79
CA LYS A 58 0.74 11.07 8.52
C LYS A 58 1.42 9.72 8.65
N PRO A 59 2.48 9.43 7.87
CA PRO A 59 3.13 8.14 7.90
C PRO A 59 3.89 7.93 9.21
N ASN A 60 3.93 6.69 9.67
CA ASN A 60 4.82 6.17 10.67
C ASN A 60 5.52 4.94 10.10
N HIS A 61 6.50 4.40 10.81
CA HIS A 61 7.29 3.25 10.32
C HIS A 61 6.41 2.04 9.94
N GLU A 62 5.34 1.78 10.68
CA GLU A 62 4.43 0.66 10.42
C GLU A 62 3.61 0.89 9.14
N LEU A 63 3.06 2.11 8.97
CA LEU A 63 2.33 2.49 7.76
C LEU A 63 3.21 2.45 6.52
N GLU A 64 4.47 2.87 6.64
CA GLU A 64 5.45 2.77 5.55
C GLU A 64 5.69 1.32 5.13
N GLN A 65 5.78 0.38 6.09
CA GLN A 65 5.93 -1.03 5.77
C GLN A 65 4.70 -1.60 5.04
N ILE A 66 3.49 -1.24 5.49
CA ILE A 66 2.25 -1.65 4.83
C ILE A 66 2.19 -1.06 3.42
N ALA A 67 2.47 0.23 3.28
CA ALA A 67 2.49 0.92 1.99
C ALA A 67 3.55 0.32 1.05
N HIS A 68 4.74 -0.04 1.57
CA HIS A 68 5.80 -0.69 0.79
C HIS A 68 5.37 -2.04 0.25
N LYS A 69 4.79 -2.91 1.09
CA LYS A 69 4.26 -4.21 0.64
C LYS A 69 3.20 -4.01 -0.45
N ALA A 70 2.22 -3.13 -0.22
CA ALA A 70 1.17 -2.84 -1.19
C ALA A 70 1.72 -2.25 -2.50
N TRP A 71 2.64 -1.30 -2.42
CA TRP A 71 3.30 -0.72 -3.58
C TRP A 71 4.08 -1.77 -4.37
N THR A 72 4.78 -2.69 -3.71
CA THR A 72 5.52 -3.78 -4.37
C THR A 72 4.58 -4.68 -5.16
N GLU A 73 3.43 -5.07 -4.58
CA GLU A 73 2.41 -5.87 -5.29
C GLU A 73 1.82 -5.14 -6.51
N LEU A 74 1.67 -3.83 -6.42
CA LEU A 74 1.16 -3.03 -7.53
C LEU A 74 2.18 -2.85 -8.65
N ILE A 75 3.41 -2.41 -8.31
CA ILE A 75 4.44 -2.05 -9.30
C ILE A 75 5.04 -3.25 -10.04
N THR A 76 4.95 -4.44 -9.46
CA THR A 76 5.42 -5.69 -10.09
C THR A 76 4.34 -6.35 -10.97
N ARG A 77 3.14 -5.78 -11.04
CA ARG A 77 2.00 -6.29 -11.82
C ARG A 77 1.50 -5.26 -12.83
N LYS A 78 0.72 -5.72 -13.81
CA LYS A 78 0.06 -4.84 -14.78
C LYS A 78 -1.01 -3.90 -14.16
N ALA A 79 -1.17 -3.90 -12.86
CA ALA A 79 -1.92 -2.88 -12.14
C ALA A 79 -1.12 -1.57 -12.01
N GLY A 80 0.17 -1.66 -11.66
CA GLY A 80 1.06 -0.50 -11.52
C GLY A 80 1.95 -0.24 -12.74
N LEU A 81 1.88 -1.09 -13.77
CA LEU A 81 2.60 -0.96 -15.04
C LEU A 81 1.62 -0.64 -16.17
N GLN A 82 2.05 0.22 -17.08
CA GLN A 82 1.23 0.60 -18.23
C GLN A 82 0.88 -0.61 -19.10
N PHE A 83 -0.37 -0.68 -19.54
CA PHE A 83 -0.85 -1.69 -20.47
C PHE A 83 -0.24 -1.47 -21.85
N ASP A 84 0.32 -2.54 -22.42
CA ASP A 84 0.87 -2.57 -23.76
C ASP A 84 -0.18 -3.15 -24.72
N LEU A 85 -0.68 -2.31 -25.63
CA LEU A 85 -1.73 -2.66 -26.58
C LEU A 85 -1.31 -3.74 -27.59
N GLU A 86 -0.01 -3.90 -27.83
CA GLU A 86 0.51 -4.84 -28.82
C GLU A 86 0.91 -6.18 -28.20
N HIS A 87 1.45 -6.17 -26.99
CA HIS A 87 2.06 -7.36 -26.42
C HIS A 87 1.27 -7.95 -25.24
N ASP A 88 0.51 -7.14 -24.50
CA ASP A 88 -0.25 -7.68 -23.36
C ASP A 88 -1.48 -8.47 -23.80
N VAL A 89 -1.73 -9.57 -23.10
CA VAL A 89 -2.92 -10.39 -23.26
C VAL A 89 -3.92 -10.08 -22.16
N ILE A 90 -5.14 -9.66 -22.52
CA ILE A 90 -6.16 -9.16 -21.58
C ILE A 90 -6.48 -10.21 -20.50
N VAL A 91 -6.58 -11.50 -20.86
CA VAL A 91 -6.86 -12.58 -19.89
C VAL A 91 -5.73 -12.69 -18.85
N GLU A 92 -4.48 -12.53 -19.25
CA GLU A 92 -3.32 -12.58 -18.35
C GLU A 92 -3.28 -11.37 -17.42
N VAL A 93 -3.65 -10.19 -17.93
CA VAL A 93 -3.81 -8.98 -17.11
C VAL A 93 -4.91 -9.18 -16.06
N TYR A 94 -6.05 -9.76 -16.44
CA TYR A 94 -7.14 -10.07 -15.51
C TYR A 94 -6.72 -11.11 -14.45
N ASN A 95 -5.94 -12.14 -14.83
CA ASN A 95 -5.40 -13.11 -13.91
C ASN A 95 -4.46 -12.44 -12.89
N SER A 96 -3.58 -11.56 -13.36
CA SER A 96 -2.68 -10.77 -12.52
C SER A 96 -3.46 -9.86 -11.54
N TRP A 97 -4.52 -9.20 -11.99
CA TRP A 97 -5.37 -8.37 -11.15
C TRP A 97 -6.15 -9.21 -10.13
N TYR A 98 -6.61 -10.40 -10.51
CA TYR A 98 -7.29 -11.31 -9.58
C TYR A 98 -6.38 -11.73 -8.42
N VAL A 99 -5.11 -12.05 -8.71
CA VAL A 99 -4.11 -12.36 -7.68
C VAL A 99 -3.89 -11.15 -6.77
N LEU A 100 -3.80 -9.93 -7.33
CA LEU A 100 -3.66 -8.69 -6.56
C LEU A 100 -4.75 -8.52 -5.50
N PHE A 101 -6.02 -8.88 -5.81
CA PHE A 101 -7.10 -8.87 -4.82
C PHE A 101 -6.79 -9.76 -3.62
N GLY A 102 -6.18 -10.93 -3.85
CA GLY A 102 -5.74 -11.86 -2.81
C GLY A 102 -4.65 -11.26 -1.94
N GLU A 103 -3.61 -10.71 -2.56
CA GLU A 103 -2.44 -10.17 -1.86
C GLU A 103 -2.79 -8.93 -1.03
N ILE A 104 -3.54 -7.97 -1.57
CA ILE A 104 -3.99 -6.81 -0.79
C ILE A 104 -4.90 -7.24 0.37
N ARG A 105 -5.79 -8.23 0.16
CA ARG A 105 -6.63 -8.78 1.25
C ARG A 105 -5.78 -9.41 2.35
N ASN A 106 -4.74 -10.17 1.98
CA ASN A 106 -3.83 -10.81 2.93
C ASN A 106 -3.06 -9.74 3.72
N LEU A 107 -2.53 -8.74 3.03
CA LEU A 107 -1.86 -7.61 3.65
C LEU A 107 -2.74 -6.89 4.68
N VAL A 108 -4.00 -6.61 4.33
CA VAL A 108 -4.95 -5.97 5.26
C VAL A 108 -5.27 -6.87 6.46
N LYS A 109 -5.34 -8.20 6.28
CA LYS A 109 -5.57 -9.15 7.38
C LYS A 109 -4.38 -9.27 8.35
N GLU A 110 -3.15 -9.01 7.88
CA GLU A 110 -1.96 -9.01 8.72
C GLU A 110 -1.91 -7.83 9.70
N ILE A 111 -2.70 -6.78 9.46
CA ILE A 111 -2.73 -5.61 10.34
C ILE A 111 -3.49 -5.97 11.63
N PRO A 112 -2.87 -5.85 12.82
CA PRO A 112 -3.54 -6.12 14.08
C PRO A 112 -4.78 -5.24 14.28
N ALA A 113 -5.87 -5.82 14.79
CA ALA A 113 -7.15 -5.11 14.92
C ALA A 113 -7.07 -3.85 15.79
N GLU A 114 -6.20 -3.84 16.81
CA GLU A 114 -5.94 -2.66 17.64
C GLU A 114 -5.29 -1.50 16.87
N LYS A 115 -4.51 -1.80 15.81
CA LYS A 115 -3.86 -0.81 14.95
C LYS A 115 -4.83 -0.15 13.97
N ILE A 116 -5.88 -0.88 13.58
CA ILE A 116 -6.93 -0.34 12.70
C ILE A 116 -7.70 0.80 13.39
N LYS A 117 -7.62 0.95 14.72
CA LYS A 117 -8.22 2.07 15.45
C LYS A 117 -7.50 3.41 15.21
N ASP A 118 -6.24 3.39 14.78
CA ASP A 118 -5.50 4.59 14.40
C ASP A 118 -6.05 5.17 13.10
N GLU A 119 -6.31 6.48 13.09
CA GLU A 119 -6.94 7.18 11.97
C GLU A 119 -6.14 7.07 10.66
N ASN A 120 -4.80 7.18 10.73
CA ASN A 120 -3.95 7.08 9.55
C ASN A 120 -3.88 5.65 9.01
N THR A 121 -3.91 4.65 9.90
CA THR A 121 -4.02 3.23 9.52
C THR A 121 -5.34 2.96 8.82
N GLN A 122 -6.45 3.48 9.35
CA GLN A 122 -7.77 3.36 8.68
C GLN A 122 -7.76 4.00 7.30
N LYS A 123 -7.18 5.20 7.14
CA LYS A 123 -7.06 5.88 5.85
C LYS A 123 -6.31 5.03 4.84
N LEU A 124 -5.16 4.45 5.24
CA LEU A 124 -4.38 3.58 4.36
C LEU A 124 -5.14 2.30 4.01
N VAL A 125 -5.75 1.62 4.98
CA VAL A 125 -6.56 0.41 4.74
C VAL A 125 -7.72 0.71 3.80
N ASN A 126 -8.46 1.79 4.04
CA ASN A 126 -9.57 2.19 3.17
C ASN A 126 -9.06 2.50 1.75
N LEU A 127 -7.94 3.19 1.62
CA LEU A 127 -7.31 3.49 0.34
C LEU A 127 -6.96 2.22 -0.44
N LEU A 128 -6.36 1.22 0.22
CA LEU A 128 -6.03 -0.08 -0.39
C LEU A 128 -7.29 -0.85 -0.82
N VAL A 129 -8.30 -0.92 0.05
CA VAL A 129 -9.56 -1.63 -0.24
C VAL A 129 -10.36 -0.92 -1.34
N ASP A 130 -10.44 0.40 -1.30
CA ASP A 130 -11.17 1.20 -2.28
C ASP A 130 -10.52 1.17 -3.67
N SER A 131 -9.19 1.12 -3.76
CA SER A 131 -8.50 0.96 -5.05
C SER A 131 -8.92 -0.32 -5.77
N LEU A 132 -9.19 -1.40 -5.04
CA LEU A 132 -9.73 -2.63 -5.61
C LEU A 132 -11.23 -2.52 -5.90
N ASN A 133 -12.02 -2.08 -4.92
CA ASN A 133 -13.48 -2.16 -4.99
C ASN A 133 -14.11 -1.06 -5.86
N LYS A 134 -13.58 0.16 -5.80
CA LYS A 134 -14.05 1.31 -6.59
C LYS A 134 -13.24 1.49 -7.87
N GLY A 135 -11.96 1.09 -7.84
CA GLY A 135 -11.07 1.12 -9.00
C GLY A 135 -11.29 -0.07 -9.93
N LEU A 136 -10.66 -1.21 -9.65
CA LEU A 136 -10.60 -2.36 -10.58
C LEU A 136 -11.92 -3.12 -10.72
N ARG A 137 -12.68 -3.32 -9.63
CA ARG A 137 -13.86 -4.18 -9.62
C ARG A 137 -14.94 -3.79 -10.61
N PRO A 138 -15.29 -2.50 -10.84
CA PRO A 138 -16.31 -2.14 -11.83
C PRO A 138 -15.97 -2.63 -13.24
N HIS A 139 -14.73 -2.45 -13.67
CA HIS A 139 -14.22 -2.93 -14.94
C HIS A 139 -14.29 -4.46 -15.04
N LEU A 140 -13.76 -5.16 -14.04
CA LEU A 140 -13.77 -6.62 -14.02
C LEU A 140 -15.18 -7.19 -14.05
N THR A 141 -16.12 -6.62 -13.28
CA THR A 141 -17.51 -7.03 -13.26
C THR A 141 -18.17 -6.85 -14.64
N LYS A 142 -17.86 -5.75 -15.32
CA LYS A 142 -18.40 -5.43 -16.65
C LYS A 142 -17.86 -6.35 -17.74
N TRP A 143 -16.56 -6.70 -17.69
CA TRP A 143 -15.88 -7.27 -18.86
C TRP A 143 -15.37 -8.70 -18.68
N GLN A 144 -14.81 -9.05 -17.49
CA GLN A 144 -13.97 -10.24 -17.32
C GLN A 144 -14.68 -11.55 -17.71
N ALA A 145 -15.87 -11.81 -17.17
CA ALA A 145 -16.53 -13.11 -17.35
C ALA A 145 -16.93 -13.35 -18.81
N ARG A 146 -17.53 -12.34 -19.47
CA ARG A 146 -17.98 -12.45 -20.85
C ARG A 146 -16.82 -12.49 -21.84
N PHE A 147 -15.76 -11.69 -21.62
CA PHE A 147 -14.58 -11.73 -22.45
C PHE A 147 -13.86 -13.07 -22.31
N ARG A 148 -13.66 -13.57 -21.10
CA ARG A 148 -13.01 -14.86 -20.85
C ARG A 148 -13.75 -16.01 -21.54
N LYS A 149 -15.08 -16.09 -21.38
CA LYS A 149 -15.88 -17.13 -22.01
C LYS A 149 -15.74 -17.10 -23.55
N TRP A 150 -15.79 -15.93 -24.14
CA TRP A 150 -15.62 -15.75 -25.57
C TRP A 150 -14.19 -16.12 -26.01
N TYR A 151 -13.18 -15.61 -25.33
CA TYR A 151 -11.76 -15.84 -25.62
C TYR A 151 -11.37 -17.33 -25.54
N GLU A 152 -11.84 -18.06 -24.53
CA GLU A 152 -11.64 -19.51 -24.40
C GLU A 152 -12.27 -20.31 -25.54
N HIS A 153 -13.36 -19.85 -26.11
CA HIS A 153 -13.98 -20.45 -27.31
C HIS A 153 -13.11 -20.17 -28.54
N GLU A 154 -12.82 -18.91 -28.83
CA GLU A 154 -12.07 -18.52 -30.02
C GLU A 154 -10.65 -19.08 -30.07
N THR A 155 -10.01 -19.21 -28.91
CA THR A 155 -8.66 -19.84 -28.84
C THR A 155 -8.67 -21.29 -29.32
N LYS A 156 -9.79 -22.00 -29.20
CA LYS A 156 -9.92 -23.39 -29.69
C LYS A 156 -10.22 -23.47 -31.19
N GLU A 157 -10.92 -22.47 -31.69
CA GLU A 157 -11.31 -22.40 -33.10
C GLU A 157 -10.21 -21.81 -34.01
N HIS A 158 -9.24 -21.11 -33.41
CA HIS A 158 -8.17 -20.39 -34.09
C HIS A 158 -6.80 -20.69 -33.49
N ASP A 159 -6.39 -21.97 -33.55
CA ASP A 159 -5.08 -22.43 -33.04
C ASP A 159 -3.88 -21.93 -33.88
N ASP A 160 -4.14 -21.41 -35.06
CA ASP A 160 -3.19 -20.78 -35.99
C ASP A 160 -2.85 -19.32 -35.61
N LYS A 161 -3.63 -18.69 -34.69
CA LYS A 161 -3.47 -17.28 -34.31
C LYS A 161 -2.81 -17.08 -32.97
N THR A 162 -2.10 -15.97 -32.84
CA THR A 162 -1.55 -15.54 -31.56
C THR A 162 -2.64 -15.07 -30.59
N PRO A 163 -2.42 -15.16 -29.27
CA PRO A 163 -3.33 -14.61 -28.28
C PRO A 163 -3.72 -13.14 -28.51
N GLN A 164 -2.76 -12.33 -28.98
CA GLN A 164 -2.96 -10.91 -29.29
C GLN A 164 -3.85 -10.70 -30.52
N GLU A 165 -3.77 -11.58 -31.54
CA GLU A 165 -4.64 -11.53 -32.69
C GLU A 165 -6.06 -11.96 -32.32
N ILE A 166 -6.20 -13.05 -31.56
CA ILE A 166 -7.50 -13.56 -31.12
C ILE A 166 -8.24 -12.49 -30.31
N GLN A 167 -7.61 -11.88 -29.30
CA GLN A 167 -8.31 -10.87 -28.47
C GLN A 167 -8.83 -9.68 -29.26
N LYS A 168 -8.14 -9.29 -30.37
CA LYS A 168 -8.57 -8.21 -31.25
C LYS A 168 -9.82 -8.55 -32.05
N MET A 169 -10.17 -9.83 -32.20
CA MET A 169 -11.39 -10.30 -32.86
C MET A 169 -12.65 -10.15 -31.98
N TYR A 170 -12.48 -9.84 -30.66
CA TYR A 170 -13.63 -9.68 -29.78
C TYR A 170 -14.58 -8.59 -30.27
N PRO A 171 -15.89 -8.88 -30.45
CA PRO A 171 -16.84 -7.92 -31.06
C PRO A 171 -16.92 -6.57 -30.37
N LEU A 172 -16.63 -6.51 -29.07
CA LEU A 172 -16.60 -5.29 -28.28
C LEU A 172 -15.16 -4.91 -27.83
N TYR A 173 -14.15 -5.30 -28.63
CA TYR A 173 -12.74 -5.06 -28.28
C TYR A 173 -12.45 -3.57 -28.06
N GLY A 174 -12.95 -2.69 -28.94
CA GLY A 174 -12.73 -1.24 -28.83
C GLY A 174 -13.23 -0.66 -27.51
N ASP A 175 -14.45 -1.02 -27.11
CA ASP A 175 -15.05 -0.55 -25.85
C ASP A 175 -14.32 -1.13 -24.62
N LEU A 176 -13.98 -2.43 -24.68
CA LEU A 176 -13.26 -3.12 -23.60
C LEU A 176 -11.89 -2.49 -23.39
N ILE A 177 -11.11 -2.32 -24.48
CA ILE A 177 -9.74 -1.83 -24.39
C ILE A 177 -9.68 -0.36 -23.97
N GLN A 178 -10.62 0.45 -24.41
CA GLN A 178 -10.74 1.84 -23.97
C GLN A 178 -10.97 1.91 -22.44
N ASP A 179 -11.91 1.14 -21.94
CA ASP A 179 -12.23 1.06 -20.51
C ASP A 179 -11.05 0.51 -19.69
N LEU A 180 -10.36 -0.54 -20.21
CA LEU A 180 -9.18 -1.14 -19.60
C LEU A 180 -8.01 -0.15 -19.49
N VAL A 181 -7.72 0.58 -20.57
CA VAL A 181 -6.60 1.54 -20.60
C VAL A 181 -6.86 2.69 -19.62
N VAL A 182 -8.10 3.19 -19.56
CA VAL A 182 -8.46 4.26 -18.61
C VAL A 182 -8.25 3.80 -17.16
N ILE A 183 -8.74 2.63 -16.78
CA ILE A 183 -8.58 2.14 -15.42
C ILE A 183 -7.12 1.79 -15.10
N ASN A 184 -6.37 1.25 -16.06
CA ASN A 184 -4.95 0.97 -15.91
C ASN A 184 -4.14 2.26 -15.66
N GLN A 185 -4.39 3.33 -16.44
CA GLN A 185 -3.73 4.63 -16.23
C GLN A 185 -4.03 5.19 -14.83
N GLN A 186 -5.27 5.06 -14.36
CA GLN A 186 -5.63 5.47 -13.00
C GLN A 186 -4.91 4.64 -11.94
N MET A 187 -4.75 3.33 -12.16
CA MET A 187 -4.02 2.44 -11.24
C MET A 187 -2.50 2.74 -11.22
N VAL A 188 -1.91 3.07 -12.37
CA VAL A 188 -0.50 3.51 -12.47
C VAL A 188 -0.31 4.81 -11.69
N ALA A 189 -1.20 5.79 -11.88
CA ALA A 189 -1.18 7.04 -11.13
C ALA A 189 -1.33 6.81 -9.61
N TYR A 190 -2.28 5.96 -9.21
CA TYR A 190 -2.47 5.54 -7.84
C TYR A 190 -1.21 4.91 -7.23
N THR A 191 -0.53 4.02 -7.96
CA THR A 191 0.71 3.37 -7.53
C THR A 191 1.82 4.39 -7.28
N ASN A 192 1.93 5.42 -8.13
CA ASN A 192 2.88 6.52 -7.97
C ASN A 192 2.55 7.40 -6.76
N GLU A 193 1.27 7.66 -6.50
CA GLU A 193 0.84 8.39 -5.30
C GLU A 193 1.16 7.59 -4.02
N LEU A 194 0.86 6.28 -4.00
CA LEU A 194 1.16 5.42 -2.85
C LEU A 194 2.66 5.40 -2.51
N LYS A 195 3.54 5.48 -3.53
CA LYS A 195 4.99 5.55 -3.36
C LYS A 195 5.43 6.72 -2.48
N LYS A 196 4.70 7.84 -2.46
CA LYS A 196 5.03 9.00 -1.62
C LYS A 196 5.05 8.68 -0.13
N LEU A 197 4.35 7.63 0.30
CA LEU A 197 4.37 7.18 1.69
C LEU A 197 5.68 6.46 2.07
N LEU A 198 6.57 6.19 1.12
CA LEU A 198 7.82 5.44 1.30
C LEU A 198 9.06 6.36 1.38
N CYS A 199 8.88 7.68 1.21
CA CYS A 199 9.96 8.66 1.11
C CYS A 199 10.19 9.43 2.41
#